data_26e77454e64015b2925797ea56f729f0
#
_entry.id   26e77454e64015b2925797ea56f729f0
#
_cell.length_a   1.000
_cell.length_b   1.000
_cell.length_c   1.000
_cell.angle_alpha   90.00
_cell.angle_beta   90.00
_cell.angle_gamma   90.00
#
_symmetry.space_group_name_H-M   'P 1'
#
loop_
_entity.id
_entity.type
_entity.pdbx_description
1 polymer ?
#
loop_
_entity_poly.entity_id
_entity_poly.type
_entity_poly.pdbx_seq_one_letter_code
_entity_poly.pdbx_strand_id
1 'polypeptide(L)'
;MSEEAAQQHYLEALKLFGEGKNVQAVEAYEKALEAKPDWTDALHGMAMAYSNGGRHDDAIRIGKRIVELDSNDPFAHTSLSMFYQRKGEIEEAEKEGAKARMLSWKEELKKNPDAPPPGPAGSMDVIQ
;
A
#
# COMPACT_ATOMS: atom_id res chain seq x y z
N MET A 1 20.37 -10.33 12.47
CA MET A 1 20.72 -9.50 11.30
C MET A 1 20.79 -8.04 11.73
N SER A 2 21.77 -7.32 11.25
CA SER A 2 21.96 -5.94 11.65
C SER A 2 21.05 -5.00 10.89
N GLU A 3 20.90 -3.78 11.44
CA GLU A 3 20.16 -2.72 10.77
C GLU A 3 20.75 -2.41 9.41
N GLU A 4 22.07 -2.39 9.33
CA GLU A 4 22.75 -2.13 8.06
C GLU A 4 22.46 -3.21 7.03
N ALA A 5 22.48 -4.48 7.45
CA ALA A 5 22.17 -5.58 6.54
C ALA A 5 20.73 -5.49 6.04
N ALA A 6 19.79 -5.13 6.95
CA ALA A 6 18.40 -4.95 6.57
C ALA A 6 18.28 -3.85 5.52
N GLN A 7 18.98 -2.74 5.73
CA GLN A 7 18.94 -1.62 4.79
C GLN A 7 19.50 -2.02 3.43
N GLN A 8 20.59 -2.81 3.41
CA GLN A 8 21.16 -3.26 2.16
C GLN A 8 20.21 -4.17 1.40
N HIS A 9 19.53 -5.08 2.10
CA HIS A 9 18.54 -5.94 1.45
C HIS A 9 17.39 -5.12 0.89
N TYR A 10 16.96 -4.08 1.62
CA TYR A 10 15.91 -3.19 1.14
C TYR A 10 16.34 -2.47 -0.13
N LEU A 11 17.55 -1.94 -0.17
CA LEU A 11 18.05 -1.24 -1.35
C LEU A 11 18.18 -2.19 -2.55
N GLU A 12 18.64 -3.42 -2.30
CA GLU A 12 18.71 -4.41 -3.36
C GLU A 12 17.31 -4.72 -3.89
N ALA A 13 16.32 -4.81 -2.98
CA ALA A 13 14.94 -5.06 -3.39
C ALA A 13 14.41 -3.94 -4.26
N LEU A 14 14.69 -2.69 -3.89
CA LEU A 14 14.27 -1.54 -4.69
C LEU A 14 14.86 -1.60 -6.10
N LYS A 15 16.13 -1.97 -6.20
CA LYS A 15 16.77 -2.09 -7.49
C LYS A 15 16.11 -3.17 -8.33
N LEU A 16 15.89 -4.34 -7.74
CA LEU A 16 15.27 -5.46 -8.44
C LEU A 16 13.86 -5.11 -8.87
N PHE A 17 13.11 -4.42 -8.00
CA PHE A 17 11.77 -3.99 -8.32
C PHE A 17 11.79 -3.02 -9.52
N GLY A 18 12.72 -2.08 -9.52
CA GLY A 18 12.85 -1.14 -10.63
C GLY A 18 13.21 -1.79 -11.94
N GLU A 19 13.86 -2.96 -11.89
CA GLU A 19 14.22 -3.74 -13.08
C GLU A 19 13.10 -4.68 -13.51
N GLY A 20 11.98 -4.69 -12.79
CA GLY A 20 10.86 -5.58 -13.10
C GLY A 20 11.07 -7.00 -12.64
N LYS A 21 12.09 -7.27 -11.83
CA LYS A 21 12.40 -8.60 -11.32
C LYS A 21 11.61 -8.83 -10.03
N ASN A 22 10.31 -9.03 -10.18
CA ASN A 22 9.39 -9.02 -9.04
C ASN A 22 9.63 -10.17 -8.06
N VAL A 23 9.91 -11.37 -8.54
CA VAL A 23 10.17 -12.52 -7.67
C VAL A 23 11.40 -12.29 -6.82
N GLN A 24 12.48 -11.84 -7.45
CA GLN A 24 13.71 -11.56 -6.74
C GLN A 24 13.55 -10.40 -5.78
N ALA A 25 12.76 -9.38 -6.16
CA ALA A 25 12.49 -8.25 -5.29
C ALA A 25 11.78 -8.71 -4.02
N VAL A 26 10.76 -9.58 -4.15
CA VAL A 26 10.07 -10.13 -2.98
C VAL A 26 11.06 -10.82 -2.04
N GLU A 27 11.95 -11.64 -2.60
CA GLU A 27 12.94 -12.36 -1.78
C GLU A 27 13.84 -11.39 -1.02
N ALA A 28 14.27 -10.32 -1.67
CA ALA A 28 15.11 -9.34 -1.02
C ALA A 28 14.35 -8.56 0.07
N TYR A 29 13.09 -8.20 -0.21
CA TYR A 29 12.26 -7.56 0.82
C TYR A 29 12.07 -8.49 2.02
N GLU A 30 11.86 -9.78 1.77
CA GLU A 30 11.71 -10.74 2.87
C GLU A 30 12.92 -10.75 3.77
N LYS A 31 14.11 -10.68 3.18
CA LYS A 31 15.33 -10.64 3.97
C LYS A 31 15.41 -9.38 4.82
N ALA A 32 15.01 -8.24 4.26
CA ALA A 32 14.97 -7.00 5.04
C ALA A 32 13.99 -7.12 6.19
N LEU A 33 12.84 -7.78 5.96
CA LEU A 33 11.82 -7.92 6.97
C LEU A 33 12.16 -8.92 8.06
N GLU A 34 13.14 -9.81 7.82
CA GLU A 34 13.62 -10.69 8.89
C GLU A 34 14.19 -9.90 10.06
N ALA A 35 14.85 -8.77 9.75
CA ALA A 35 15.41 -7.92 10.79
C ALA A 35 14.39 -6.91 11.31
N LYS A 36 13.48 -6.47 10.46
CA LYS A 36 12.51 -5.43 10.82
C LYS A 36 11.12 -5.85 10.32
N PRO A 37 10.44 -6.74 11.06
CA PRO A 37 9.17 -7.33 10.56
C PRO A 37 8.05 -6.33 10.30
N ASP A 38 8.06 -5.20 11.02
CA ASP A 38 7.00 -4.21 10.88
C ASP A 38 7.44 -2.98 10.06
N TRP A 39 8.48 -3.13 9.28
CA TRP A 39 9.01 -2.04 8.45
C TRP A 39 8.04 -1.81 7.29
N THR A 40 7.21 -0.78 7.41
CA THR A 40 6.13 -0.56 6.47
C THR A 40 6.62 -0.25 5.06
N ASP A 41 7.74 0.45 4.92
CA ASP A 41 8.29 0.71 3.59
C ASP A 41 8.63 -0.59 2.87
N ALA A 42 9.23 -1.53 3.58
CA ALA A 42 9.59 -2.82 2.98
C ALA A 42 8.34 -3.65 2.69
N LEU A 43 7.38 -3.64 3.61
CA LEU A 43 6.10 -4.33 3.37
C LEU A 43 5.40 -3.76 2.15
N HIS A 44 5.40 -2.45 2.01
CA HIS A 44 4.77 -1.79 0.88
C HIS A 44 5.43 -2.18 -0.44
N GLY A 45 6.76 -2.16 -0.45
CA GLY A 45 7.50 -2.57 -1.64
C GLY A 45 7.23 -4.01 -2.01
N MET A 46 7.18 -4.89 -1.00
CA MET A 46 6.90 -6.30 -1.24
C MET A 46 5.50 -6.50 -1.81
N ALA A 47 4.51 -5.79 -1.25
CA ALA A 47 3.14 -5.87 -1.75
C ALA A 47 3.07 -5.42 -3.21
N MET A 48 3.76 -4.34 -3.55
CA MET A 48 3.79 -3.86 -4.93
C MET A 48 4.45 -4.87 -5.86
N ALA A 49 5.53 -5.50 -5.42
CA ALA A 49 6.21 -6.52 -6.23
C ALA A 49 5.30 -7.73 -6.46
N TYR A 50 4.60 -8.17 -5.41
CA TYR A 50 3.61 -9.24 -5.58
C TYR A 50 2.54 -8.84 -6.60
N SER A 51 2.00 -7.63 -6.47
CA SER A 51 0.94 -7.16 -7.35
C SER A 51 1.41 -7.08 -8.80
N ASN A 52 2.60 -6.52 -9.01
CA ASN A 52 3.16 -6.39 -10.35
C ASN A 52 3.46 -7.77 -10.97
N GLY A 53 3.75 -8.76 -10.13
CA GLY A 53 3.99 -10.12 -10.57
C GLY A 53 2.74 -10.97 -10.72
N GLY A 54 1.57 -10.38 -10.53
CA GLY A 54 0.30 -11.09 -10.66
C GLY A 54 -0.13 -11.86 -9.42
N ARG A 55 0.61 -11.74 -8.32
CA ARG A 55 0.31 -12.43 -7.07
C ARG A 55 -0.63 -11.57 -6.22
N HIS A 56 -1.86 -11.41 -6.70
CA HIS A 56 -2.81 -10.45 -6.10
C HIS A 56 -3.20 -10.81 -4.68
N ASP A 57 -3.40 -12.09 -4.39
CA ASP A 57 -3.77 -12.48 -3.03
C ASP A 57 -2.66 -12.19 -2.03
N ASP A 58 -1.42 -12.42 -2.44
CA ASP A 58 -0.29 -12.09 -1.57
C ASP A 58 -0.18 -10.59 -1.34
N ALA A 59 -0.39 -9.80 -2.40
CA ALA A 59 -0.37 -8.34 -2.28
C ALA A 59 -1.45 -7.87 -1.30
N ILE A 60 -2.64 -8.44 -1.39
CA ILE A 60 -3.75 -8.09 -0.50
C ILE A 60 -3.41 -8.46 0.94
N ARG A 61 -2.85 -9.64 1.15
CA ARG A 61 -2.46 -10.09 2.49
C ARG A 61 -1.48 -9.11 3.15
N ILE A 62 -0.48 -8.69 2.40
CA ILE A 62 0.50 -7.74 2.92
C ILE A 62 -0.13 -6.36 3.09
N GLY A 63 -1.00 -5.96 2.16
CA GLY A 63 -1.71 -4.69 2.28
C GLY A 63 -2.55 -4.61 3.53
N LYS A 64 -3.22 -5.70 3.89
CA LYS A 64 -3.98 -5.76 5.13
C LYS A 64 -3.08 -5.63 6.35
N ARG A 65 -1.89 -6.23 6.30
CA ARG A 65 -0.92 -6.09 7.37
C ARG A 65 -0.51 -4.64 7.56
N ILE A 66 -0.28 -3.93 6.46
CA ILE A 66 0.10 -2.52 6.54
C ILE A 66 -1.03 -1.70 7.17
N VAL A 67 -2.28 -1.98 6.80
CA VAL A 67 -3.43 -1.29 7.40
C VAL A 67 -3.49 -1.56 8.90
N GLU A 68 -3.20 -2.80 9.33
CA GLU A 68 -3.18 -3.12 10.76
C GLU A 68 -2.12 -2.31 11.50
N LEU A 69 -0.98 -2.09 10.86
CA LEU A 69 0.11 -1.34 11.49
C LEU A 69 -0.17 0.14 11.56
N ASP A 70 -0.90 0.68 10.59
CA ASP A 70 -1.26 2.09 10.57
C ASP A 70 -2.61 2.26 9.87
N SER A 71 -3.67 2.07 10.65
CA SER A 71 -5.04 2.09 10.11
C SER A 71 -5.49 3.48 9.70
N ASN A 72 -4.76 4.53 10.10
CA ASN A 72 -5.14 5.91 9.79
C ASN A 72 -4.39 6.46 8.59
N ASP A 73 -3.56 5.66 7.95
CA ASP A 73 -2.79 6.10 6.77
C ASP A 73 -3.65 5.92 5.51
N PRO A 74 -4.10 7.01 4.87
CA PRO A 74 -4.91 6.86 3.66
C PRO A 74 -4.16 6.15 2.55
N PHE A 75 -2.84 6.27 2.50
CA PHE A 75 -2.04 5.62 1.48
C PHE A 75 -2.14 4.09 1.57
N ALA A 76 -2.18 3.56 2.80
CA ALA A 76 -2.31 2.11 3.01
C ALA A 76 -3.63 1.59 2.42
N HIS A 77 -4.71 2.32 2.68
CA HIS A 77 -6.02 1.95 2.15
C HIS A 77 -6.10 2.11 0.64
N THR A 78 -5.47 3.15 0.09
CA THR A 78 -5.42 3.36 -1.35
C THR A 78 -4.70 2.20 -2.04
N SER A 79 -3.59 1.76 -1.49
CA SER A 79 -2.84 0.64 -2.06
C SER A 79 -3.65 -0.64 -2.02
N LEU A 80 -4.31 -0.89 -0.88
CA LEU A 80 -5.14 -2.09 -0.74
C LEU A 80 -6.29 -2.06 -1.74
N SER A 81 -6.91 -0.89 -1.93
CA SER A 81 -7.94 -0.71 -2.94
C SER A 81 -7.42 -1.10 -4.33
N MET A 82 -6.23 -0.64 -4.67
CA MET A 82 -5.63 -0.96 -5.96
C MET A 82 -5.41 -2.47 -6.12
N PHE A 83 -4.93 -3.13 -5.06
CA PHE A 83 -4.69 -4.58 -5.12
C PHE A 83 -5.98 -5.35 -5.35
N TYR A 84 -7.05 -4.94 -4.66
CA TYR A 84 -8.37 -5.55 -4.88
C TYR A 84 -8.86 -5.31 -6.30
N GLN A 85 -8.66 -4.09 -6.81
CA GLN A 85 -9.09 -3.76 -8.17
C GLN A 85 -8.37 -4.62 -9.20
N ARG A 86 -7.08 -4.80 -9.03
CA ARG A 86 -6.29 -5.63 -9.95
C ARG A 86 -6.72 -7.09 -9.92
N LYS A 87 -7.18 -7.56 -8.76
CA LYS A 87 -7.71 -8.91 -8.64
C LYS A 87 -9.11 -9.02 -9.23
N GLY A 88 -9.81 -7.90 -9.42
CA GLY A 88 -11.16 -7.89 -9.93
C GLY A 88 -12.23 -7.83 -8.87
N GLU A 89 -11.85 -7.64 -7.61
CA GLU A 89 -12.81 -7.54 -6.50
C GLU A 89 -13.18 -6.07 -6.30
N ILE A 90 -14.07 -5.61 -7.15
CA ILE A 90 -14.39 -4.18 -7.25
C ILE A 90 -15.09 -3.66 -5.99
N GLU A 91 -16.00 -4.47 -5.40
CA GLU A 91 -16.69 -4.03 -4.18
C GLU A 91 -15.71 -3.77 -3.04
N GLU A 92 -14.77 -4.71 -2.84
CA GLU A 92 -13.78 -4.53 -1.80
C GLU A 92 -12.87 -3.35 -2.09
N ALA A 93 -12.52 -3.16 -3.37
CA ALA A 93 -11.69 -2.03 -3.77
C ALA A 93 -12.40 -0.71 -3.43
N GLU A 94 -13.69 -0.61 -3.68
CA GLU A 94 -14.45 0.61 -3.40
C GLU A 94 -14.55 0.89 -1.90
N LYS A 95 -14.70 -0.15 -1.09
CA LYS A 95 -14.72 0.02 0.36
C LYS A 95 -13.41 0.61 0.87
N GLU A 96 -12.29 0.07 0.41
CA GLU A 96 -11.00 0.59 0.83
C GLU A 96 -10.76 2.00 0.29
N GLY A 97 -11.17 2.26 -0.94
CA GLY A 97 -11.04 3.60 -1.52
C GLY A 97 -11.85 4.63 -0.74
N ALA A 98 -13.05 4.24 -0.28
CA ALA A 98 -13.87 5.13 0.53
C ALA A 98 -13.19 5.45 1.86
N LYS A 99 -12.59 4.43 2.50
CA LYS A 99 -11.83 4.67 3.74
C LYS A 99 -10.69 5.63 3.51
N ALA A 100 -9.97 5.48 2.41
CA ALA A 100 -8.85 6.37 2.08
C ALA A 100 -9.33 7.81 1.93
N ARG A 101 -10.44 8.00 1.21
CA ARG A 101 -10.99 9.34 1.00
C ARG A 101 -11.43 9.99 2.31
N MET A 102 -12.05 9.21 3.19
CA MET A 102 -12.47 9.74 4.49
C MET A 102 -11.28 10.13 5.36
N LEU A 103 -10.23 9.31 5.35
CA LEU A 103 -9.04 9.63 6.12
C LEU A 103 -8.33 10.86 5.57
N SER A 104 -8.26 10.99 4.25
CA SER A 104 -7.67 12.18 3.62
C SER A 104 -8.47 13.42 3.96
N TRP A 105 -9.80 13.31 3.96
CA TRP A 105 -10.66 14.43 4.32
C TRP A 105 -10.44 14.84 5.78
N LYS A 106 -10.31 13.87 6.68
CA LYS A 106 -10.03 14.19 8.08
C LYS A 106 -8.72 14.95 8.23
N GLU A 107 -7.71 14.58 7.45
CA GLU A 107 -6.44 15.32 7.45
C GLU A 107 -6.63 16.73 6.91
N GLU A 108 -7.42 16.85 5.84
CA GLU A 108 -7.68 18.16 5.27
C GLU A 108 -8.44 19.06 6.24
N LEU A 109 -9.37 18.50 7.01
CA LEU A 109 -10.11 19.27 8.01
C LEU A 109 -9.21 19.92 9.05
N LYS A 110 -8.08 19.29 9.35
CA LYS A 110 -7.13 19.86 10.29
C LYS A 110 -6.51 21.15 9.76
N LYS A 111 -6.36 21.25 8.45
CA LYS A 111 -5.78 22.43 7.79
C LYS A 111 -6.86 23.42 7.39
N ASN A 112 -8.02 22.93 6.99
CA ASN A 112 -9.13 23.74 6.49
C ASN A 112 -10.43 23.22 7.10
N PRO A 113 -10.89 23.80 8.22
CA PRO A 113 -12.10 23.32 8.90
C PRO A 113 -13.36 23.35 8.04
N ASP A 114 -13.34 24.11 6.94
CA ASP A 114 -14.50 24.21 6.06
C ASP A 114 -14.40 23.27 4.86
N ALA A 115 -13.44 22.36 4.84
CA ALA A 115 -13.27 21.45 3.72
C ALA A 115 -14.52 20.59 3.54
N PRO A 116 -15.08 20.53 2.32
CA PRO A 116 -16.26 19.71 2.09
C PRO A 116 -15.93 18.23 2.16
N PRO A 117 -16.91 17.38 2.56
CA PRO A 117 -16.67 15.95 2.59
C PRO A 117 -16.46 15.40 1.17
N PRO A 118 -15.78 14.26 1.04
CA PRO A 118 -15.63 13.64 -0.27
C PRO A 118 -16.97 13.18 -0.81
N GLY A 119 -17.10 13.18 -2.13
CA GLY A 119 -18.28 12.66 -2.76
C GLY A 119 -18.39 11.15 -2.62
N PRO A 120 -19.51 10.58 -3.03
CA PRO A 120 -19.64 9.13 -3.00
C PRO A 120 -18.65 8.45 -3.95
N ALA A 121 -18.42 7.16 -3.73
CA ALA A 121 -17.53 6.39 -4.57
C ALA A 121 -17.97 6.53 -6.03
N GLY A 122 -17.01 6.78 -6.91
CA GLY A 122 -17.29 6.90 -8.34
C GLY A 122 -17.82 8.23 -8.78
N SER A 123 -18.02 9.16 -7.84
CA SER A 123 -18.56 10.44 -8.22
C SER A 123 -17.52 11.38 -8.77
N MET A 124 -16.52 11.16 -8.90
CA MET A 124 -15.55 11.91 -9.30
C MET A 124 -15.55 12.94 -9.87
N ASP A 125 -15.61 13.24 -9.78
CA ASP A 125 -15.46 13.90 -9.91
C ASP A 125 -15.79 14.84 -10.47
N VAL A 126 -16.24 14.89 -10.44
CA VAL A 126 -16.83 15.53 -10.89
C VAL A 126 -16.55 16.72 -10.92
N ILE A 127 -16.11 17.08 -11.11
CA ILE A 127 -15.73 18.03 -11.11
C ILE A 127 -16.17 18.90 -11.66
N GLN A 128 -16.45 19.13 -11.92
CA GLN A 128 -16.95 20.00 -12.47
C GLN A 128 -16.74 21.08 -12.20
#